data_d90ba91633b38063672a14a9ea6b0fd5
#
_entry.id   d90ba91633b38063672a14a9ea6b0fd5
#
_cell.length_a   1.000
_cell.length_b   1.000
_cell.length_c   1.000
_cell.angle_alpha   90.00
_cell.angle_beta   90.00
_cell.angle_gamma   90.00
#
_symmetry.space_group_name_H-M   'P 1'
#
loop_
_entity.id
_entity.type
_entity.pdbx_description
1 polymer ?
#
loop_
_entity_poly.entity_id
_entity_poly.type
_entity_poly.pdbx_seq_one_letter_code
_entity_poly.pdbx_strand_id
1 'polypeptide(L)'
;ELDWCRENNCGTVCYSPMESGLLTNKTTAEWIDALPETDWRRHKPDHPVAANIHPPRREPFLKFLGTLDAIAKEAGHAIGQLAVAWTLRRPEVTSAIVGARRPGQITETAQAGDWILTDEELTAIEAAHADFLGAIQ
;
A
#
# COMPACT_ATOMS: atom_id res chain seq x y z
N GLU A 1 17.64 -0.31 8.39
CA GLU A 1 17.16 -1.37 9.32
C GLU A 1 17.08 -2.71 8.60
N LEU A 2 16.45 -2.80 7.43
CA LEU A 2 16.33 -4.08 6.70
C LEU A 2 17.70 -4.66 6.27
N ASP A 3 18.63 -3.83 5.86
CA ASP A 3 19.98 -4.28 5.50
C ASP A 3 20.70 -4.89 6.71
N TRP A 4 20.58 -4.25 7.89
CA TRP A 4 21.09 -4.83 9.12
C TRP A 4 20.44 -6.18 9.46
N CYS A 5 19.12 -6.30 9.28
CA CYS A 5 18.41 -7.56 9.50
C CYS A 5 18.96 -8.68 8.60
N ARG A 6 19.18 -8.37 7.32
CA ARG A 6 19.78 -9.31 6.37
C ARG A 6 21.19 -9.74 6.80
N GLU A 7 22.03 -8.78 7.18
CA GLU A 7 23.42 -9.05 7.61
C GLU A 7 23.52 -9.84 8.90
N ASN A 8 22.51 -9.74 9.79
CA ASN A 8 22.46 -10.42 11.06
C ASN A 8 21.50 -11.63 11.09
N ASN A 9 21.04 -12.08 9.92
CA ASN A 9 20.10 -13.20 9.78
C ASN A 9 18.84 -13.05 10.65
N CYS A 10 18.31 -11.83 10.72
CA CYS A 10 17.08 -11.49 11.42
C CYS A 10 15.93 -11.32 10.45
N GLY A 11 14.80 -11.98 10.72
CA GLY A 11 13.56 -11.75 9.98
C GLY A 11 12.78 -10.55 10.53
N THR A 12 12.05 -9.85 9.65
CA THR A 12 11.15 -8.76 10.04
C THR A 12 9.69 -9.11 9.76
N VAL A 13 8.81 -8.58 10.59
CA VAL A 13 7.36 -8.69 10.42
C VAL A 13 6.80 -7.29 10.24
N CYS A 14 6.27 -7.00 9.04
CA CYS A 14 5.73 -5.69 8.70
C CYS A 14 4.24 -5.60 9.02
N TYR A 15 3.82 -4.58 9.75
CA TYR A 15 2.41 -4.31 10.02
C TYR A 15 1.86 -3.25 9.05
N SER A 16 0.55 -3.25 8.87
CA SER A 16 -0.18 -2.28 8.02
C SER A 16 0.33 -2.15 6.58
N PRO A 17 0.62 -3.24 5.86
CA PRO A 17 1.19 -3.18 4.51
C PRO A 17 0.29 -2.45 3.50
N MET A 18 -1.01 -2.29 3.80
CA MET A 18 -1.98 -1.57 2.98
C MET A 18 -2.29 -0.15 3.49
N GLU A 19 -1.38 0.47 4.26
CA GLU A 19 -1.55 1.86 4.77
C GLU A 19 -2.92 2.09 5.43
N SER A 20 -3.28 1.25 6.40
CA SER A 20 -4.58 1.31 7.09
C SER A 20 -5.77 1.25 6.12
N GLY A 21 -5.63 0.56 5.01
CA GLY A 21 -6.65 0.35 3.99
C GLY A 21 -6.71 1.43 2.91
N LEU A 22 -5.77 2.37 2.88
CA LEU A 22 -5.69 3.39 1.83
C LEU A 22 -5.16 2.83 0.50
N LEU A 23 -4.28 1.81 0.52
CA LEU A 23 -3.79 1.13 -0.67
C LEU A 23 -4.79 0.05 -1.12
N THR A 24 -6.00 0.47 -1.47
CA THR A 24 -7.08 -0.41 -1.96
C THR A 24 -7.93 0.31 -3.00
N ASN A 25 -8.62 -0.44 -3.86
CA ASN A 25 -9.53 0.10 -4.89
C ASN A 25 -10.71 0.91 -4.31
N LYS A 26 -10.92 0.87 -2.99
CA LYS A 26 -11.98 1.63 -2.32
C LYS A 26 -11.61 3.08 -2.09
N THR A 27 -10.33 3.41 -2.11
CA THR A 27 -9.85 4.75 -1.83
C THR A 27 -10.03 5.62 -3.07
N THR A 28 -11.20 6.23 -3.18
CA THR A 28 -11.58 7.21 -4.22
C THR A 28 -11.88 8.56 -3.57
N ALA A 29 -12.00 9.61 -4.38
CA ALA A 29 -12.38 10.93 -3.89
C ALA A 29 -13.72 10.88 -3.14
N GLU A 30 -14.72 10.20 -3.73
CA GLU A 30 -16.07 10.04 -3.15
C GLU A 30 -16.02 9.27 -1.83
N TRP A 31 -15.20 8.21 -1.76
CA TRP A 31 -15.05 7.44 -0.53
C TRP A 31 -14.39 8.27 0.57
N ILE A 32 -13.37 9.07 0.24
CA ILE A 32 -12.71 9.97 1.20
C ILE A 32 -13.72 11.00 1.75
N ASP A 33 -14.51 11.61 0.87
CA ASP A 33 -15.53 12.62 1.26
C ASP A 33 -16.66 12.01 2.11
N ALA A 34 -16.96 10.73 1.89
CA ALA A 34 -17.99 9.98 2.62
C ALA A 34 -17.48 9.33 3.92
N LEU A 35 -16.21 9.52 4.31
CA LEU A 35 -15.71 8.96 5.57
C LEU A 35 -16.54 9.45 6.76
N PRO A 36 -17.00 8.54 7.65
CA PRO A 36 -17.78 8.93 8.81
C PRO A 36 -16.97 9.81 9.76
N GLU A 37 -17.67 10.65 10.52
CA GLU A 37 -17.01 11.54 11.49
C GLU A 37 -16.25 10.80 12.59
N THR A 38 -16.56 9.53 12.81
CA THR A 38 -15.83 8.67 13.75
C THR A 38 -14.54 8.08 13.17
N ASP A 39 -14.30 8.25 11.86
CA ASP A 39 -13.08 7.73 11.24
C ASP A 39 -11.90 8.64 11.55
N TRP A 40 -10.90 8.09 12.22
CA TRP A 40 -9.72 8.83 12.65
C TRP A 40 -8.93 9.46 11.51
N ARG A 41 -8.96 8.87 10.30
CA ARG A 41 -8.28 9.37 9.11
C ARG A 41 -8.83 10.72 8.65
N ARG A 42 -10.12 10.98 8.92
CA ARG A 42 -10.77 12.26 8.63
C ARG A 42 -10.26 13.40 9.52
N HIS A 43 -9.86 13.10 10.75
CA HIS A 43 -9.60 14.11 11.79
C HIS A 43 -8.12 14.27 12.16
N LYS A 44 -7.23 13.51 11.52
CA LYS A 44 -5.79 13.54 11.84
C LYS A 44 -4.95 13.84 10.60
N PRO A 45 -5.07 15.04 9.99
CA PRO A 45 -4.31 15.39 8.78
C PRO A 45 -2.79 15.35 9.00
N ASP A 46 -2.33 15.54 10.24
CA ASP A 46 -0.91 15.49 10.59
C ASP A 46 -0.38 14.06 10.79
N HIS A 47 -1.26 13.05 10.82
CA HIS A 47 -0.83 11.67 10.90
C HIS A 47 -0.26 11.21 9.56
N PRO A 48 0.96 10.60 9.50
CA PRO A 48 1.64 10.27 8.23
C PRO A 48 0.76 9.55 7.21
N VAL A 49 -0.04 8.58 7.64
CA VAL A 49 -0.97 7.82 6.78
C VAL A 49 -2.15 8.69 6.35
N ALA A 50 -2.81 9.37 7.29
CA ALA A 50 -4.01 10.15 7.01
C ALA A 50 -3.70 11.40 6.18
N ALA A 51 -2.52 11.99 6.29
CA ALA A 51 -2.09 13.13 5.48
C ALA A 51 -2.28 12.89 3.97
N ASN A 52 -2.18 11.64 3.52
CA ASN A 52 -2.32 11.28 2.11
C ASN A 52 -3.74 11.50 1.56
N ILE A 53 -4.76 11.54 2.41
CA ILE A 53 -6.15 11.82 1.97
C ILE A 53 -6.59 13.26 2.23
N HIS A 54 -5.68 14.13 2.67
CA HIS A 54 -5.93 15.56 2.90
C HIS A 54 -5.12 16.43 1.92
N PRO A 55 -5.60 17.64 1.59
CA PRO A 55 -4.80 18.60 0.85
C PRO A 55 -3.49 18.97 1.57
N PRO A 56 -2.39 19.18 0.85
CA PRO A 56 -2.26 19.15 -0.60
C PRO A 56 -1.98 17.75 -1.19
N ARG A 57 -1.84 16.71 -0.37
CA ARG A 57 -1.39 15.37 -0.79
C ARG A 57 -2.46 14.54 -1.49
N ARG A 58 -3.74 14.84 -1.26
CA ARG A 58 -4.88 14.04 -1.73
C ARG A 58 -4.84 13.76 -3.23
N GLU A 59 -4.74 14.78 -4.07
CA GLU A 59 -4.75 14.60 -5.52
C GLU A 59 -3.53 13.82 -6.04
N PRO A 60 -2.29 14.16 -5.64
CA PRO A 60 -1.13 13.34 -5.96
C PRO A 60 -1.26 11.88 -5.51
N PHE A 61 -1.84 11.65 -4.32
CA PHE A 61 -2.03 10.32 -3.79
C PHE A 61 -3.06 9.51 -4.59
N LEU A 62 -4.19 10.11 -4.97
CA LEU A 62 -5.19 9.45 -5.83
C LEU A 62 -4.61 9.10 -7.21
N LYS A 63 -3.78 9.97 -7.79
CA LYS A 63 -3.05 9.66 -9.02
C LYS A 63 -2.10 8.48 -8.84
N PHE A 64 -1.34 8.47 -7.75
CA PHE A 64 -0.45 7.35 -7.39
C PHE A 64 -1.22 6.04 -7.27
N LEU A 65 -2.36 6.03 -6.55
CA LEU A 65 -3.23 4.85 -6.44
C LEU A 65 -3.71 4.37 -7.81
N GLY A 66 -4.09 5.28 -8.71
CA GLY A 66 -4.50 4.93 -10.07
C GLY A 66 -3.39 4.21 -10.86
N THR A 67 -2.15 4.65 -10.71
CA THR A 67 -0.99 3.99 -11.34
C THR A 67 -0.75 2.60 -10.74
N LEU A 68 -0.79 2.46 -9.42
CA LEU A 68 -0.62 1.16 -8.76
C LEU A 68 -1.74 0.18 -9.12
N ASP A 69 -2.98 0.67 -9.23
CA ASP A 69 -4.14 -0.15 -9.64
C ASP A 69 -4.01 -0.65 -11.09
N ALA A 70 -3.45 0.18 -11.99
CA ALA A 70 -3.16 -0.23 -13.36
C ALA A 70 -2.12 -1.36 -13.41
N ILE A 71 -0.99 -1.21 -12.68
CA ILE A 71 0.04 -2.25 -12.58
C ILE A 71 -0.54 -3.55 -12.02
N ALA A 72 -1.30 -3.48 -10.94
CA ALA A 72 -1.91 -4.66 -10.32
C ALA A 72 -2.88 -5.38 -11.28
N LYS A 73 -3.72 -4.63 -12.00
CA LYS A 73 -4.69 -5.16 -12.96
C LYS A 73 -4.02 -5.84 -14.14
N GLU A 74 -2.92 -5.30 -14.66
CA GLU A 74 -2.15 -5.92 -15.74
C GLU A 74 -1.62 -7.29 -15.32
N ALA A 75 -1.22 -7.44 -14.07
CA ALA A 75 -0.81 -8.72 -13.48
C ALA A 75 -1.98 -9.63 -13.04
N GLY A 76 -3.24 -9.20 -13.21
CA GLY A 76 -4.42 -9.98 -12.80
C GLY A 76 -4.74 -9.93 -11.30
N HIS A 77 -4.24 -8.92 -10.60
CA HIS A 77 -4.35 -8.77 -9.15
C HIS A 77 -5.05 -7.46 -8.75
N ALA A 78 -5.31 -7.30 -7.46
CA ALA A 78 -5.80 -6.06 -6.87
C ALA A 78 -4.67 -5.24 -6.24
N ILE A 79 -4.82 -3.92 -6.18
CA ILE A 79 -3.85 -3.02 -5.56
C ILE A 79 -3.48 -3.40 -4.11
N GLY A 80 -4.44 -3.93 -3.32
CA GLY A 80 -4.14 -4.41 -1.97
C GLY A 80 -3.18 -5.61 -1.96
N GLN A 81 -3.28 -6.49 -2.97
CA GLN A 81 -2.35 -7.60 -3.15
C GLN A 81 -0.98 -7.07 -3.60
N LEU A 82 -0.94 -6.08 -4.51
CA LEU A 82 0.30 -5.41 -4.90
C LEU A 82 1.05 -4.84 -3.69
N ALA A 83 0.35 -4.12 -2.81
CA ALA A 83 0.95 -3.53 -1.61
C ALA A 83 1.55 -4.58 -0.67
N VAL A 84 0.89 -5.72 -0.52
CA VAL A 84 1.42 -6.85 0.29
C VAL A 84 2.60 -7.52 -0.40
N ALA A 85 2.50 -7.84 -1.70
CA ALA A 85 3.60 -8.43 -2.47
C ALA A 85 4.84 -7.53 -2.47
N TRP A 86 4.65 -6.21 -2.64
CA TRP A 86 5.75 -5.24 -2.56
C TRP A 86 6.39 -5.20 -1.17
N THR A 87 5.61 -5.32 -0.10
CA THR A 87 6.13 -5.41 1.27
C THR A 87 6.99 -6.67 1.44
N LEU A 88 6.56 -7.80 0.89
CA LEU A 88 7.24 -9.10 1.00
C LEU A 88 8.41 -9.29 0.03
N ARG A 89 8.67 -8.35 -0.88
CA ARG A 89 9.69 -8.49 -1.94
C ARG A 89 11.13 -8.67 -1.46
N ARG A 90 11.41 -8.30 -0.21
CA ARG A 90 12.74 -8.40 0.36
C ARG A 90 12.89 -9.66 1.23
N PRO A 91 13.98 -10.42 1.10
CA PRO A 91 14.15 -11.71 1.78
C PRO A 91 14.17 -11.59 3.31
N GLU A 92 14.56 -10.46 3.86
CA GLU A 92 14.53 -10.20 5.30
C GLU A 92 13.12 -9.90 5.83
N VAL A 93 12.13 -9.62 4.97
CA VAL A 93 10.74 -9.48 5.38
C VAL A 93 10.07 -10.85 5.32
N THR A 94 9.89 -11.46 6.49
CA THR A 94 9.36 -12.81 6.63
C THR A 94 7.84 -12.89 6.65
N SER A 95 7.18 -11.79 6.99
CA SER A 95 5.71 -11.74 7.07
C SER A 95 5.16 -10.33 6.99
N ALA A 96 3.93 -10.22 6.49
CA ALA A 96 3.13 -9.01 6.49
C ALA A 96 1.83 -9.24 7.27
N ILE A 97 1.56 -8.40 8.29
CA ILE A 97 0.35 -8.50 9.11
C ILE A 97 -0.77 -7.74 8.41
N VAL A 98 -1.74 -8.48 7.89
CA VAL A 98 -2.91 -7.93 7.20
C VAL A 98 -4.17 -8.07 8.05
N GLY A 99 -5.03 -7.05 8.03
CA GLY A 99 -6.35 -7.08 8.65
C GLY A 99 -7.40 -7.64 7.71
N ALA A 100 -8.36 -8.40 8.25
CA ALA A 100 -9.55 -8.84 7.53
C ALA A 100 -10.80 -8.51 8.33
N ARG A 101 -11.80 -7.88 7.69
CA ARG A 101 -13.07 -7.46 8.32
C ARG A 101 -14.26 -8.27 7.83
N ARG A 102 -14.10 -9.10 6.82
CA ARG A 102 -15.15 -9.94 6.22
C ARG A 102 -14.58 -11.28 5.78
N PRO A 103 -15.42 -12.33 5.74
CA PRO A 103 -15.04 -13.61 5.17
C PRO A 103 -14.52 -13.44 3.72
N GLY A 104 -13.57 -14.25 3.33
CA GLY A 104 -12.96 -14.22 1.98
C GLY A 104 -11.85 -13.18 1.81
N GLN A 105 -11.84 -12.09 2.58
CA GLN A 105 -10.82 -11.05 2.43
C GLN A 105 -9.40 -11.57 2.70
N ILE A 106 -9.22 -12.43 3.69
CA ILE A 106 -7.91 -13.02 3.98
C ILE A 106 -7.47 -13.96 2.86
N THR A 107 -8.40 -14.70 2.25
CA THR A 107 -8.12 -15.58 1.12
C THR A 107 -7.63 -14.79 -0.09
N GLU A 108 -8.29 -13.65 -0.40
CA GLU A 108 -7.85 -12.73 -1.46
C GLU A 108 -6.45 -12.20 -1.16
N THR A 109 -6.22 -11.73 0.06
CA THR A 109 -4.95 -11.08 0.43
C THR A 109 -3.80 -12.08 0.54
N ALA A 110 -4.07 -13.32 0.97
CA ALA A 110 -3.05 -14.36 1.10
C ALA A 110 -2.40 -14.73 -0.25
N GLN A 111 -3.12 -14.58 -1.36
CA GLN A 111 -2.58 -14.81 -2.71
C GLN A 111 -1.40 -13.87 -3.04
N ALA A 112 -1.29 -12.74 -2.36
CA ALA A 112 -0.16 -11.84 -2.53
C ALA A 112 1.18 -12.46 -2.08
N GLY A 113 1.15 -13.48 -1.21
CA GLY A 113 2.35 -14.20 -0.77
C GLY A 113 3.00 -15.04 -1.88
N ASP A 114 2.23 -15.41 -2.90
CA ASP A 114 2.70 -16.18 -4.05
C ASP A 114 3.09 -15.27 -5.24
N TRP A 115 2.81 -13.97 -5.17
CA TRP A 115 3.11 -13.02 -6.23
C TRP A 115 4.53 -12.47 -6.08
N ILE A 116 5.44 -12.99 -6.89
CA ILE A 116 6.80 -12.47 -7.02
C ILE A 116 6.77 -11.38 -8.09
N LEU A 117 6.99 -10.13 -7.64
CA LEU A 117 7.03 -8.97 -8.54
C LEU A 117 8.21 -9.07 -9.51
N THR A 118 7.96 -8.77 -10.78
CA THR A 118 9.00 -8.68 -11.80
C THR A 118 9.83 -7.40 -11.66
N ASP A 119 10.99 -7.34 -12.30
CA ASP A 119 11.83 -6.14 -12.30
C ASP A 119 11.12 -4.95 -12.96
N GLU A 120 10.29 -5.21 -13.99
CA GLU A 120 9.47 -4.21 -14.67
C GLU A 120 8.40 -3.65 -13.73
N GLU A 121 7.69 -4.52 -12.99
CA GLU A 121 6.70 -4.10 -12.01
C GLU A 121 7.34 -3.29 -10.88
N LEU A 122 8.48 -3.73 -10.35
CA LEU A 122 9.22 -3.01 -9.32
C LEU A 122 9.66 -1.63 -9.81
N THR A 123 10.20 -1.54 -11.02
CA THR A 123 10.62 -0.27 -11.64
C THR A 123 9.44 0.68 -11.80
N ALA A 124 8.29 0.17 -12.27
CA ALA A 124 7.08 0.96 -12.45
C ALA A 124 6.51 1.49 -11.12
N ILE A 125 6.51 0.65 -10.08
CA ILE A 125 6.07 1.04 -8.72
C ILE A 125 7.00 2.12 -8.15
N GLU A 126 8.32 1.95 -8.28
CA GLU A 126 9.30 2.91 -7.77
C GLU A 126 9.21 4.25 -8.50
N ALA A 127 9.01 4.25 -9.81
CA ALA A 127 8.79 5.46 -10.60
C ALA A 127 7.51 6.19 -10.15
N ALA A 128 6.39 5.47 -9.99
CA ALA A 128 5.14 6.04 -9.52
C ALA A 128 5.27 6.64 -8.11
N HIS A 129 6.03 5.98 -7.22
CA HIS A 129 6.29 6.47 -5.88
C HIS A 129 7.18 7.73 -5.89
N ALA A 130 8.21 7.77 -6.73
CA ALA A 130 9.06 8.95 -6.89
C ALA A 130 8.26 10.16 -7.41
N ASP A 131 7.38 9.96 -8.39
CA ASP A 131 6.47 10.99 -8.91
C ASP A 131 5.54 11.53 -7.81
N PHE A 132 4.98 10.63 -7.00
CA PHE A 132 4.15 11.03 -5.85
C PHE A 132 4.94 11.87 -4.85
N LEU A 133 6.13 11.43 -4.45
CA LEU A 133 6.98 12.16 -3.52
C LEU A 133 7.38 13.54 -4.07
N GLY A 134 7.70 13.63 -5.36
CA GLY A 134 8.02 14.91 -6.01
C GLY A 134 6.85 15.88 -6.05
N ALA A 135 5.62 15.37 -6.12
CA ALA A 135 4.40 16.20 -6.17
C ALA A 135 3.95 16.73 -4.80
N ILE A 136 4.50 16.20 -3.69
CA ILE A 136 4.10 16.58 -2.31
C ILE A 136 5.20 17.35 -1.54
N GLN A 137 6.31 17.65 -2.21
CA GLN A 137 7.38 18.53 -1.70
C GLN A 137 7.01 19.99 -1.96
#